data_c80fa2f0df2fbc0902cfb8fd971a1882
#
_entry.id   c80fa2f0df2fbc0902cfb8fd971a1882
#
_cell.length_a   1.000
_cell.length_b   1.000
_cell.length_c   1.000
_cell.angle_alpha   90.00
_cell.angle_beta   90.00
_cell.angle_gamma   90.00
#
_symmetry.space_group_name_H-M   'P 1'
#
loop_
_entity.id
_entity.type
_entity.pdbx_description
1 polymer ?
#
loop_
_entity_poly.entity_id
_entity_poly.type
_entity_poly.pdbx_seq_one_letter_code
_entity_poly.pdbx_strand_id
1 'polypeptide(L)'
;MGKISENPLKFIIFIDDLSFNKNDDNFSMLKAALEGSASAKADNAVIYATSNRRHIIKETFGDRVGDDVHRNDTLQENLSLSERFGLIVYFQKPNKALYLDIVRTLAKRSNINIDQNELDVKAEAFALRRGSRSARCAEQFIESLK
;
A
#
# COMPACT_ATOMS: atom_id res chain seq x y z
N MET A 1 16.21 16.10 -7.50
CA MET A 1 16.40 16.42 -6.06
C MET A 1 17.08 17.76 -5.82
N GLY A 2 18.09 18.19 -6.59
CA GLY A 2 18.82 19.46 -6.37
C GLY A 2 17.94 20.71 -6.21
N LYS A 3 16.89 20.85 -7.03
CA LYS A 3 15.98 22.01 -6.92
C LYS A 3 15.10 22.02 -5.67
N ILE A 4 14.86 20.85 -5.03
CA ILE A 4 14.08 20.74 -3.80
C ILE A 4 14.90 21.17 -2.60
N SER A 5 16.17 20.80 -2.53
CA SER A 5 17.06 21.15 -1.42
C SER A 5 17.34 22.66 -1.31
N GLU A 6 17.26 23.38 -2.42
CA GLU A 6 17.44 24.84 -2.47
C GLU A 6 16.16 25.62 -2.09
N ASN A 7 15.02 24.94 -2.00
CA ASN A 7 13.74 25.57 -1.69
C ASN A 7 13.50 25.55 -0.17
N PRO A 8 13.08 26.66 0.46
CA PRO A 8 12.83 26.72 1.90
C PRO A 8 11.57 25.95 2.36
N LEU A 9 10.73 25.50 1.42
CA LEU A 9 9.50 24.74 1.73
C LEU A 9 9.81 23.28 2.07
N LYS A 10 8.92 22.65 2.85
CA LYS A 10 8.95 21.22 3.11
C LYS A 10 8.11 20.48 2.06
N PHE A 11 8.62 19.35 1.60
CA PHE A 11 8.02 18.56 0.54
C PHE A 11 7.65 17.16 1.03
N ILE A 12 6.49 16.67 0.58
CA ILE A 12 6.10 15.26 0.66
C ILE A 12 6.06 14.73 -0.77
N ILE A 13 6.92 13.77 -1.08
CA ILE A 13 6.94 13.08 -2.37
C ILE A 13 6.15 11.80 -2.18
N PHE A 14 5.01 11.68 -2.88
CA PHE A 14 4.16 10.50 -2.79
C PHE A 14 4.32 9.65 -4.06
N ILE A 15 4.65 8.37 -3.87
CA ILE A 15 4.82 7.39 -4.95
C ILE A 15 3.77 6.30 -4.73
N ASP A 16 2.74 6.30 -5.59
CA ASP A 16 1.67 5.31 -5.50
C ASP A 16 1.99 4.05 -6.31
N ASP A 17 1.60 2.89 -5.75
CA ASP A 17 1.73 1.57 -6.36
C ASP A 17 3.14 1.23 -6.87
N LEU A 18 4.13 1.47 -6.00
CA LEU A 18 5.53 1.20 -6.32
C LEU A 18 5.71 -0.28 -6.68
N SER A 19 6.06 -0.54 -7.93
CA SER A 19 6.44 -1.87 -8.41
C SER A 19 7.96 -2.02 -8.42
N PHE A 20 8.45 -3.11 -7.86
CA PHE A 20 9.89 -3.40 -7.80
C PHE A 20 10.36 -4.20 -9.02
N ASN A 21 9.91 -3.86 -10.22
CA ASN A 21 10.40 -4.48 -11.43
C ASN A 21 11.68 -3.79 -11.89
N LYS A 22 12.74 -4.58 -12.17
CA LYS A 22 14.06 -4.07 -12.61
C LYS A 22 14.00 -3.20 -13.87
N ASN A 23 12.97 -3.36 -14.69
CA ASN A 23 12.78 -2.62 -15.94
C ASN A 23 11.92 -1.35 -15.75
N ASP A 24 11.65 -0.94 -14.51
CA ASP A 24 10.88 0.27 -14.23
C ASP A 24 11.86 1.42 -13.96
N ASP A 25 11.84 2.43 -14.81
CA ASP A 25 12.66 3.64 -14.66
C ASP A 25 12.40 4.34 -13.31
N ASN A 26 11.17 4.26 -12.81
CA ASN A 26 10.79 4.80 -11.51
C ASN A 26 11.50 4.08 -10.36
N PHE A 27 11.73 2.77 -10.47
CA PHE A 27 12.49 2.00 -9.49
C PHE A 27 13.95 2.48 -9.40
N SER A 28 14.59 2.63 -10.56
CA SER A 28 15.98 3.12 -10.64
C SER A 28 16.14 4.54 -10.10
N MET A 29 15.18 5.40 -10.41
CA MET A 29 15.14 6.78 -9.89
C MET A 29 14.94 6.82 -8.38
N LEU A 30 14.04 5.99 -7.85
CA LEU A 30 13.78 5.91 -6.41
C LEU A 30 15.01 5.35 -5.66
N LYS A 31 15.63 4.32 -6.21
CA LYS A 31 16.87 3.75 -5.66
C LYS A 31 17.95 4.82 -5.56
N ALA A 32 18.21 5.56 -6.63
CA ALA A 32 19.16 6.66 -6.64
C ALA A 32 18.80 7.76 -5.62
N ALA A 33 17.51 8.08 -5.47
CA ALA A 33 17.04 9.07 -4.52
C ALA A 33 17.20 8.65 -3.05
N LEU A 34 17.02 7.35 -2.76
CA LEU A 34 17.18 6.77 -1.42
C LEU A 34 18.64 6.46 -1.08
N GLU A 35 19.47 6.16 -2.07
CA GLU A 35 20.91 5.86 -1.90
C GLU A 35 21.78 7.09 -1.66
N GLY A 36 21.22 8.27 -1.90
CA GLY A 36 21.97 9.52 -1.68
C GLY A 36 23.19 9.69 -2.59
N SER A 37 23.32 8.86 -3.65
CA SER A 37 24.40 8.95 -4.61
C SER A 37 24.17 10.18 -5.49
N ALA A 38 24.95 11.21 -5.28
CA ALA A 38 25.16 12.41 -6.10
C ALA A 38 24.28 13.66 -5.85
N SER A 39 23.21 13.59 -5.06
CA SER A 39 22.52 14.82 -4.63
C SER A 39 22.00 14.58 -3.23
N ALA A 40 22.55 15.29 -2.26
CA ALA A 40 22.22 15.19 -0.84
C ALA A 40 20.72 14.96 -0.65
N LYS A 41 20.39 13.96 0.17
CA LYS A 41 19.01 13.76 0.68
C LYS A 41 18.53 15.14 1.11
N ALA A 42 17.52 15.67 0.43
CA ALA A 42 17.01 16.98 0.77
C ALA A 42 16.36 16.88 2.16
N ASP A 43 16.94 17.54 3.16
CA ASP A 43 16.46 17.51 4.55
C ASP A 43 15.04 18.06 4.70
N ASN A 44 14.57 18.78 3.69
CA ASN A 44 13.24 19.34 3.59
C ASN A 44 12.24 18.47 2.82
N ALA A 45 12.60 17.22 2.45
CA ALA A 45 11.73 16.31 1.72
C ALA A 45 11.60 14.95 2.40
N VAL A 46 10.37 14.41 2.42
CA VAL A 46 10.07 13.06 2.87
C VAL A 46 9.38 12.28 1.75
N ILE A 47 9.73 11.00 1.61
CA ILE A 47 9.17 10.12 0.58
C ILE A 47 8.19 9.17 1.26
N TYR A 48 6.95 9.15 0.77
CA TYR A 48 5.94 8.14 1.06
C TYR A 48 5.74 7.28 -0.18
N ALA A 49 5.83 5.97 -0.02
CA ALA A 49 5.56 5.03 -1.08
C ALA A 49 4.51 4.01 -0.66
N THR A 50 3.57 3.67 -1.55
CA THR A 50 2.67 2.53 -1.37
C THR A 50 3.10 1.39 -2.28
N SER A 51 2.86 0.15 -1.86
CA SER A 51 3.11 -1.03 -2.67
C SER A 51 2.09 -2.12 -2.38
N ASN A 52 1.56 -2.75 -3.43
CA ASN A 52 0.62 -3.86 -3.32
C ASN A 52 1.30 -5.23 -3.15
N ARG A 53 2.62 -5.30 -3.19
CA ARG A 53 3.34 -6.57 -3.10
C ARG A 53 3.31 -7.12 -1.67
N ARG A 54 2.52 -8.16 -1.49
CA ARG A 54 2.51 -8.99 -0.27
C ARG A 54 3.83 -9.74 -0.03
N HIS A 55 4.75 -9.72 -0.97
CA HIS A 55 5.88 -10.62 -1.09
C HIS A 55 7.20 -10.07 -0.58
N ILE A 56 7.24 -8.84 -0.06
CA ILE A 56 8.52 -8.33 0.50
C ILE A 56 8.96 -9.14 1.74
N ILE A 57 8.04 -9.88 2.40
CA ILE A 57 8.36 -10.54 3.69
C ILE A 57 7.95 -12.03 3.76
N LYS A 58 7.20 -12.59 2.83
CA LYS A 58 6.64 -13.96 3.00
C LYS A 58 7.19 -15.08 2.12
N GLU A 59 8.13 -14.81 1.23
CA GLU A 59 8.72 -15.88 0.39
C GLU A 59 9.99 -16.50 0.95
N THR A 60 10.25 -16.38 2.26
CA THR A 60 11.46 -16.98 2.85
C THR A 60 11.35 -18.49 3.09
N PHE A 61 10.18 -19.15 2.97
CA PHE A 61 10.07 -20.57 3.39
C PHE A 61 9.07 -21.46 2.65
N GLY A 62 8.73 -21.28 1.39
CA GLY A 62 7.64 -22.11 0.88
C GLY A 62 7.67 -22.68 -0.54
N ASP A 63 8.42 -22.20 -1.49
CA ASP A 63 8.39 -22.75 -2.85
C ASP A 63 9.79 -22.98 -3.43
N ARG A 64 10.37 -24.11 -3.03
CA ARG A 64 11.51 -24.71 -3.71
C ARG A 64 10.97 -25.56 -4.86
N VAL A 65 11.02 -25.07 -6.09
CA VAL A 65 11.35 -25.85 -7.31
C VAL A 65 11.48 -24.88 -8.50
N GLY A 66 12.69 -24.74 -9.07
CA GLY A 66 12.92 -24.31 -10.46
C GLY A 66 13.25 -22.82 -10.67
N ASP A 67 14.47 -22.54 -11.07
CA ASP A 67 15.04 -21.28 -11.59
C ASP A 67 15.47 -20.23 -10.54
N ASP A 68 16.32 -20.64 -9.61
CA ASP A 68 16.63 -19.94 -8.35
C ASP A 68 17.60 -18.74 -8.48
N VAL A 69 18.39 -18.60 -9.51
CA VAL A 69 19.50 -17.61 -9.51
C VAL A 69 18.98 -16.18 -9.76
N HIS A 70 18.08 -16.00 -10.70
CA HIS A 70 17.54 -14.67 -11.03
C HIS A 70 16.48 -14.17 -10.06
N ARG A 71 15.81 -15.05 -9.31
CA ARG A 71 14.83 -14.69 -8.27
C ARG A 71 15.51 -14.15 -7.01
N ASN A 72 16.61 -14.78 -6.59
CA ASN A 72 17.35 -14.39 -5.39
C ASN A 72 17.94 -12.99 -5.48
N ASP A 73 18.47 -12.59 -6.63
CA ASP A 73 19.01 -11.24 -6.84
C ASP A 73 17.91 -10.17 -6.76
N THR A 74 16.73 -10.47 -7.31
CA THR A 74 15.59 -9.54 -7.25
C THR A 74 15.02 -9.40 -5.84
N LEU A 75 14.98 -10.49 -5.07
CA LEU A 75 14.55 -10.47 -3.67
C LEU A 75 15.53 -9.69 -2.78
N GLN A 76 16.82 -9.88 -2.96
CA GLN A 76 17.85 -9.15 -2.21
C GLN A 76 17.83 -7.65 -2.51
N GLU A 77 17.65 -7.25 -3.76
CA GLU A 77 17.53 -5.84 -4.13
C GLU A 77 16.26 -5.19 -3.55
N ASN A 78 15.15 -5.90 -3.56
CA ASN A 78 13.88 -5.42 -3.00
C ASN A 78 13.95 -5.28 -1.46
N LEU A 79 14.61 -6.23 -0.78
CA LEU A 79 14.89 -6.15 0.65
C LEU A 79 15.77 -4.94 0.96
N SER A 80 16.86 -4.79 0.22
CA SER A 80 17.80 -3.66 0.35
C SER A 80 17.12 -2.31 0.16
N LEU A 81 16.13 -2.19 -0.73
CA LEU A 81 15.38 -0.96 -0.91
C LEU A 81 14.39 -0.71 0.24
N SER A 82 13.69 -1.76 0.70
CA SER A 82 12.73 -1.62 1.80
C SER A 82 13.41 -1.25 3.13
N GLU A 83 14.63 -1.72 3.38
CA GLU A 83 15.42 -1.37 4.56
C GLU A 83 15.81 0.11 4.62
N ARG A 84 15.73 0.82 3.52
CA ARG A 84 16.02 2.27 3.46
C ARG A 84 14.86 3.16 3.83
N PHE A 85 13.65 2.59 3.93
CA PHE A 85 12.51 3.28 4.51
C PHE A 85 12.58 3.18 6.04
N GLY A 86 12.59 4.33 6.71
CA GLY A 86 12.67 4.40 8.17
C GLY A 86 11.41 3.92 8.88
N LEU A 87 10.27 3.86 8.18
CA LEU A 87 8.99 3.37 8.72
C LEU A 87 8.25 2.55 7.66
N ILE A 88 7.82 1.35 8.05
CA ILE A 88 6.99 0.49 7.22
C ILE A 88 5.66 0.24 7.94
N VAL A 89 4.56 0.53 7.25
CA VAL A 89 3.21 0.33 7.77
C VAL A 89 2.48 -0.71 6.94
N TYR A 90 2.03 -1.78 7.60
CA TYR A 90 1.32 -2.87 6.95
C TYR A 90 -0.19 -2.71 7.09
N PHE A 91 -0.89 -2.58 5.97
CA PHE A 91 -2.34 -2.61 5.91
C PHE A 91 -2.82 -4.04 5.63
N GLN A 92 -3.22 -4.74 6.67
CA GLN A 92 -3.77 -6.09 6.53
C GLN A 92 -5.20 -6.05 6.00
N LYS A 93 -5.61 -7.12 5.30
CA LYS A 93 -7.00 -7.28 4.87
C LYS A 93 -7.89 -7.34 6.13
N PRO A 94 -8.94 -6.51 6.22
CA PRO A 94 -9.85 -6.52 7.35
C PRO A 94 -10.49 -7.89 7.58
N ASN A 95 -10.58 -8.29 8.84
CA ASN A 95 -11.47 -9.39 9.24
C ASN A 95 -12.94 -8.92 9.18
N LYS A 96 -13.88 -9.84 9.44
CA LYS A 96 -15.32 -9.53 9.40
C LYS A 96 -15.69 -8.37 10.33
N ALA A 97 -15.22 -8.39 11.58
CA ALA A 97 -15.58 -7.37 12.58
C ALA A 97 -15.11 -5.99 12.14
N LEU A 98 -13.84 -5.87 11.75
CA LEU A 98 -13.28 -4.59 11.28
C LEU A 98 -13.95 -4.12 9.98
N TYR A 99 -14.31 -5.04 9.06
CA TYR A 99 -15.03 -4.68 7.85
C TYR A 99 -16.40 -4.06 8.18
N LEU A 100 -17.18 -4.66 9.09
CA LEU A 100 -18.46 -4.13 9.50
C LEU A 100 -18.33 -2.78 10.23
N ASP A 101 -17.30 -2.59 11.04
CA ASP A 101 -17.03 -1.30 11.69
C ASP A 101 -16.69 -0.19 10.67
N ILE A 102 -15.95 -0.52 9.61
CA ILE A 102 -15.71 0.38 8.49
C ILE A 102 -17.03 0.76 7.81
N VAL A 103 -17.87 -0.24 7.50
CA VAL A 103 -19.18 -0.03 6.87
C VAL A 103 -20.07 0.88 7.71
N ARG A 104 -20.20 0.62 9.02
CA ARG A 104 -21.00 1.43 9.95
C ARG A 104 -20.51 2.88 10.04
N THR A 105 -19.17 3.03 10.04
CA THR A 105 -18.54 4.36 10.05
C THR A 105 -18.85 5.13 8.77
N LEU A 106 -18.75 4.49 7.63
CA LEU A 106 -19.06 5.10 6.34
C LEU A 106 -20.54 5.40 6.18
N ALA A 107 -21.44 4.53 6.64
CA ALA A 107 -22.88 4.74 6.64
C ALA A 107 -23.26 6.01 7.44
N LYS A 108 -22.69 6.15 8.65
CA LYS A 108 -22.86 7.38 9.48
C LYS A 108 -22.37 8.62 8.77
N ARG A 109 -21.19 8.59 8.14
CA ARG A 109 -20.61 9.74 7.41
C ARG A 109 -21.46 10.13 6.19
N SER A 110 -22.09 9.14 5.55
CA SER A 110 -22.96 9.34 4.38
C SER A 110 -24.43 9.59 4.73
N ASN A 111 -24.77 9.73 6.02
CA ASN A 111 -26.14 9.93 6.54
C ASN A 111 -27.14 8.86 6.04
N ILE A 112 -26.69 7.60 5.89
CA ILE A 112 -27.55 6.49 5.51
C ILE A 112 -28.32 6.06 6.74
N ASN A 113 -29.66 6.18 6.67
CA ASN A 113 -30.56 5.77 7.73
C ASN A 113 -31.12 4.36 7.47
N ILE A 114 -30.43 3.37 8.00
CA ILE A 114 -30.79 1.95 7.90
C ILE A 114 -30.54 1.29 9.26
N ASP A 115 -31.35 0.28 9.61
CA ASP A 115 -31.09 -0.52 10.81
C ASP A 115 -29.72 -1.17 10.76
N GLN A 116 -29.03 -1.19 11.91
CA GLN A 116 -27.66 -1.66 11.98
C GLN A 116 -27.54 -3.15 11.60
N ASN A 117 -28.50 -3.99 12.02
CA ASN A 117 -28.47 -5.42 11.71
C ASN A 117 -28.73 -5.65 10.21
N GLU A 118 -29.63 -4.89 9.63
CA GLU A 118 -29.90 -4.92 8.20
C GLU A 118 -28.68 -4.47 7.38
N LEU A 119 -28.01 -3.39 7.81
CA LEU A 119 -26.79 -2.88 7.20
C LEU A 119 -25.69 -3.96 7.20
N ASP A 120 -25.48 -4.60 8.34
CA ASP A 120 -24.43 -5.63 8.52
C ASP A 120 -24.70 -6.85 7.61
N VAL A 121 -25.94 -7.34 7.56
CA VAL A 121 -26.32 -8.47 6.71
C VAL A 121 -26.11 -8.13 5.23
N LYS A 122 -26.57 -6.97 4.78
CA LYS A 122 -26.41 -6.52 3.39
C LYS A 122 -24.93 -6.33 3.04
N ALA A 123 -24.13 -5.75 3.95
CA ALA A 123 -22.70 -5.55 3.74
C ALA A 123 -21.94 -6.88 3.61
N GLU A 124 -22.25 -7.87 4.45
CA GLU A 124 -21.65 -9.21 4.34
C GLU A 124 -22.03 -9.89 3.04
N ALA A 125 -23.30 -9.85 2.65
CA ALA A 125 -23.76 -10.40 1.37
C ALA A 125 -23.05 -9.75 0.19
N PHE A 126 -22.83 -8.43 0.23
CA PHE A 126 -22.07 -7.69 -0.79
C PHE A 126 -20.60 -8.12 -0.82
N ALA A 127 -19.95 -8.21 0.35
CA ALA A 127 -18.56 -8.63 0.46
C ALA A 127 -18.34 -10.07 -0.04
N LEU A 128 -19.27 -10.99 0.25
CA LEU A 128 -19.21 -12.36 -0.24
C LEU A 128 -19.29 -12.42 -1.76
N ARG A 129 -20.23 -11.69 -2.38
CA ARG A 129 -20.33 -11.60 -3.85
C ARG A 129 -19.08 -11.02 -4.51
N ARG A 130 -18.41 -10.07 -3.85
CA ARG A 130 -17.16 -9.45 -4.34
C ARG A 130 -15.91 -10.26 -4.00
N GLY A 131 -16.02 -11.29 -3.18
CA GLY A 131 -14.88 -12.09 -2.72
C GLY A 131 -13.88 -11.31 -1.84
N SER A 132 -14.29 -10.15 -1.29
CA SER A 132 -13.38 -9.27 -0.55
C SER A 132 -14.08 -8.47 0.55
N ARG A 133 -13.42 -8.39 1.72
CA ARG A 133 -13.76 -7.49 2.83
C ARG A 133 -12.71 -6.38 2.94
N SER A 134 -12.57 -5.55 1.90
CA SER A 134 -11.65 -4.40 1.91
C SER A 134 -12.38 -3.10 2.23
N ALA A 135 -11.64 -2.05 2.61
CA ALA A 135 -12.21 -0.70 2.78
C ALA A 135 -12.86 -0.21 1.47
N ARG A 136 -12.24 -0.46 0.32
CA ARG A 136 -12.81 -0.16 -1.01
C ARG A 136 -14.13 -0.90 -1.25
N CYS A 137 -14.24 -2.16 -0.81
CA CYS A 137 -15.49 -2.92 -0.89
C CYS A 137 -16.58 -2.29 -0.02
N ALA A 138 -16.24 -1.81 1.18
CA ALA A 138 -17.16 -1.09 2.05
C ALA A 138 -17.64 0.22 1.43
N GLU A 139 -16.73 1.01 0.85
CA GLU A 139 -17.10 2.24 0.13
C GLU A 139 -18.05 1.96 -1.04
N GLN A 140 -17.75 0.97 -1.88
CA GLN A 140 -18.62 0.57 -3.00
C GLN A 140 -19.99 0.10 -2.53
N PHE A 141 -20.06 -0.60 -1.40
CA PHE A 141 -21.32 -1.00 -0.79
C PHE A 141 -22.13 0.22 -0.35
N ILE A 142 -21.51 1.16 0.36
CA ILE A 142 -22.19 2.38 0.83
C ILE A 142 -22.65 3.25 -0.35
N GLU A 143 -21.85 3.38 -1.42
CA GLU A 143 -22.28 4.07 -2.63
C GLU A 143 -23.50 3.40 -3.29
N SER A 144 -23.61 2.08 -3.21
CA SER A 144 -24.76 1.35 -3.77
C SER A 144 -26.06 1.53 -2.98
N LEU A 145 -26.01 2.15 -1.79
CA LEU A 145 -27.18 2.45 -0.95
C LEU A 145 -27.68 3.89 -1.10
N LYS A 146 -26.96 4.73 -1.82
CA LYS A 146 -27.35 6.12 -2.16
C LYS A 146 -28.30 6.14 -3.33
#